data_34b710092402d000413f24a6a9fd4a3e
#
_entry.id   34b710092402d000413f24a6a9fd4a3e
#
_cell.length_a   1.000
_cell.length_b   1.000
_cell.length_c   1.000
_cell.angle_alpha   90.00
_cell.angle_beta   90.00
_cell.angle_gamma   90.00
#
_symmetry.space_group_name_H-M   'P 1'
#
loop_
_entity.id
_entity.type
_entity.pdbx_description
1 polymer ?
#
loop_
_entity_poly.entity_id
_entity_poly.type
_entity_poly.pdbx_seq_one_letter_code
_entity_poly.pdbx_strand_id
1 'polypeptide(L)'
;IDAETYQRLEQGIQLNDGPAHAIRCHRIDSPPLPDREPPVRFRKNIPTSWIEMTLNEGRNRQVRRMTAAVGFPTLRLVRVAMGDYRLGDLSPGEYRVIDATRVESAHAKQRYPSHRRHVRRR
;
A
#
# COMPACT_ATOMS: atom_id res chain seq x y z
N ILE A 1 8.53 -14.44 -0.01
CA ILE A 1 7.16 -14.44 0.53
C ILE A 1 6.32 -15.42 -0.26
N ASP A 2 5.55 -16.23 0.42
CA ASP A 2 4.84 -17.34 -0.20
C ASP A 2 3.33 -17.15 -0.15
N ALA A 3 2.60 -18.09 -0.77
CA ALA A 3 1.15 -17.98 -0.90
C ALA A 3 0.46 -17.98 0.46
N GLU A 4 0.98 -18.71 1.41
CA GLU A 4 0.40 -18.74 2.74
C GLU A 4 0.47 -17.36 3.40
N THR A 5 1.56 -16.65 3.20
CA THR A 5 1.73 -15.31 3.74
C THR A 5 0.74 -14.34 3.11
N TYR A 6 0.52 -14.44 1.80
CA TYR A 6 -0.49 -13.60 1.15
C TYR A 6 -1.87 -13.85 1.75
N GLN A 7 -2.19 -15.11 1.97
CA GLN A 7 -3.48 -15.46 2.55
C GLN A 7 -3.63 -14.92 3.96
N ARG A 8 -2.57 -14.98 4.75
CA ARG A 8 -2.62 -14.42 6.11
C ARG A 8 -2.89 -12.93 6.09
N LEU A 9 -2.27 -12.21 5.15
CA LEU A 9 -2.50 -10.78 5.04
C LEU A 9 -3.92 -10.47 4.61
N GLU A 10 -4.52 -11.30 3.77
CA GLU A 10 -5.91 -11.10 3.35
C GLU A 10 -6.91 -11.54 4.41
N GLN A 11 -6.63 -12.60 5.12
CA GLN A 11 -7.53 -13.10 6.15
C GLN A 11 -7.51 -12.26 7.41
N GLY A 12 -6.39 -11.64 7.70
CA GLY A 12 -6.29 -10.76 8.84
C GLY A 12 -5.18 -11.12 9.79
N ILE A 13 -4.58 -10.10 10.36
CA ILE A 13 -3.56 -10.25 11.38
C ILE A 13 -3.87 -9.27 12.50
N GLN A 14 -3.36 -9.56 13.68
CA GLN A 14 -3.59 -8.73 14.84
C GLN A 14 -2.44 -7.75 15.00
N LEU A 15 -2.76 -6.46 14.97
CA LEU A 15 -1.81 -5.39 15.26
C LEU A 15 -2.12 -4.82 16.64
N ASN A 16 -1.22 -3.96 17.14
CA ASN A 16 -1.41 -3.38 18.47
C ASN A 16 -2.69 -2.57 18.57
N ASP A 17 -3.10 -1.95 17.48
CA ASP A 17 -4.29 -1.09 17.48
C ASP A 17 -5.50 -1.78 16.86
N GLY A 18 -5.48 -3.11 16.78
CA GLY A 18 -6.62 -3.89 16.33
C GLY A 18 -6.32 -4.77 15.13
N PRO A 19 -7.29 -5.59 14.73
CA PRO A 19 -7.10 -6.46 13.58
C PRO A 19 -6.99 -5.66 12.29
N ALA A 20 -6.24 -6.20 11.33
CA ALA A 20 -6.04 -5.56 10.04
C ALA A 20 -5.98 -6.63 8.96
N HIS A 21 -6.48 -6.32 7.78
CA HIS A 21 -6.40 -7.25 6.66
C HIS A 21 -6.31 -6.48 5.35
N ALA A 22 -5.73 -7.11 4.36
CA ALA A 22 -5.72 -6.58 3.00
C ALA A 22 -6.93 -7.10 2.25
N ILE A 23 -7.55 -6.24 1.44
CA ILE A 23 -8.63 -6.68 0.55
C ILE A 23 -8.07 -7.63 -0.48
N ARG A 24 -6.89 -7.32 -1.00
CA ARG A 24 -6.17 -8.17 -1.94
C ARG A 24 -4.69 -8.05 -1.66
N CYS A 25 -3.98 -9.14 -1.87
CA CYS A 25 -2.52 -9.15 -1.72
C CYS A 25 -1.97 -10.21 -2.66
N HIS A 26 -1.12 -9.80 -3.58
CA HIS A 26 -0.54 -10.76 -4.53
C HIS A 26 0.85 -10.32 -4.93
N ARG A 27 1.63 -11.28 -5.40
CA ARG A 27 2.98 -11.01 -5.85
C ARG A 27 2.94 -10.39 -7.24
N ILE A 28 3.83 -9.44 -7.47
CA ILE A 28 3.99 -8.83 -8.78
C ILE A 28 5.47 -8.85 -9.16
N ASP A 29 5.73 -8.63 -10.44
CA ASP A 29 7.11 -8.44 -10.90
C ASP A 29 7.59 -7.06 -10.46
N SER A 30 8.91 -6.87 -10.48
CA SER A 30 9.50 -5.60 -10.13
C SER A 30 8.93 -4.51 -11.04
N PRO A 31 8.24 -3.49 -10.47
CA PRO A 31 7.64 -2.46 -11.31
C PRO A 31 8.69 -1.52 -11.87
N PRO A 32 8.39 -0.86 -13.00
CA PRO A 32 9.33 0.08 -13.61
C PRO A 32 9.33 1.42 -12.88
N LEU A 33 9.93 1.43 -11.71
CA LEU A 33 10.02 2.62 -10.87
C LEU A 33 11.45 3.14 -10.87
N PRO A 34 11.63 4.45 -10.70
CA PRO A 34 12.97 4.99 -10.51
C PRO A 34 13.56 4.48 -9.20
N ASP A 35 14.88 4.47 -9.12
CA ASP A 35 15.55 4.06 -7.90
C ASP A 35 15.15 4.98 -6.76
N ARG A 36 15.07 4.39 -5.57
CA ARG A 36 14.72 5.12 -4.38
C ARG A 36 15.86 6.03 -3.95
N GLU A 37 15.51 7.22 -3.47
CA GLU A 37 16.47 8.16 -2.89
C GLU A 37 16.10 8.41 -1.44
N PRO A 38 16.90 7.97 -0.49
CA PRO A 38 18.16 7.19 -0.62
C PRO A 38 17.90 5.75 -1.04
N PRO A 39 18.92 5.05 -1.54
CA PRO A 39 18.74 3.69 -2.03
C PRO A 39 18.24 2.75 -0.95
N VAL A 40 17.55 1.71 -1.38
CA VAL A 40 17.13 0.65 -0.48
C VAL A 40 18.38 -0.10 -0.01
N ARG A 41 18.41 -0.41 1.29
CA ARG A 41 19.52 -1.16 1.86
C ARG A 41 19.57 -2.52 1.21
N PHE A 42 20.73 -2.86 0.65
CA PHE A 42 20.94 -4.13 0.00
C PHE A 42 21.49 -5.15 0.99
N ARG A 43 20.89 -6.35 1.00
CA ARG A 43 21.38 -7.45 1.79
C ARG A 43 21.64 -8.62 0.86
N LYS A 44 22.92 -8.97 0.72
CA LYS A 44 23.40 -9.84 -0.34
C LYS A 44 22.70 -11.20 -0.38
N ASN A 45 22.46 -11.81 0.76
CA ASN A 45 21.95 -13.17 0.81
C ASN A 45 20.46 -13.25 1.21
N ILE A 46 19.76 -12.13 1.17
CA ILE A 46 18.36 -12.12 1.55
C ILE A 46 17.53 -11.79 0.32
N PRO A 47 16.76 -12.74 -0.19
CA PRO A 47 15.92 -12.46 -1.35
C PRO A 47 14.81 -11.49 -1.00
N THR A 48 14.42 -10.71 -1.99
CA THR A 48 13.29 -9.78 -1.85
C THR A 48 12.25 -10.07 -2.92
N SER A 49 11.04 -9.57 -2.70
CA SER A 49 9.98 -9.72 -3.68
C SER A 49 9.10 -8.49 -3.64
N TRP A 50 8.33 -8.30 -4.69
CA TRP A 50 7.37 -7.21 -4.79
C TRP A 50 5.98 -7.77 -4.61
N ILE A 51 5.16 -7.06 -3.85
CA ILE A 51 3.74 -7.41 -3.71
C ILE A 51 2.92 -6.16 -3.92
N GLU A 52 1.69 -6.36 -4.37
CA GLU A 52 0.71 -5.29 -4.44
C GLU A 52 -0.37 -5.59 -3.42
N MET A 53 -0.66 -4.61 -2.58
CA MET A 53 -1.60 -4.80 -1.48
C MET A 53 -2.66 -3.71 -1.55
N THR A 54 -3.92 -4.11 -1.48
CA THR A 54 -5.04 -3.18 -1.49
C THR A 54 -5.67 -3.14 -0.11
N LEU A 55 -5.85 -1.94 0.41
CA LEU A 55 -6.46 -1.72 1.72
C LEU A 55 -7.65 -0.79 1.57
N ASN A 56 -8.60 -0.89 2.51
CA ASN A 56 -9.71 0.05 2.56
C ASN A 56 -9.64 0.96 3.77
N GLU A 57 -8.47 1.07 4.38
CA GLU A 57 -8.22 1.98 5.49
C GLU A 57 -6.76 2.40 5.47
N GLY A 58 -6.44 3.44 6.22
CA GLY A 58 -5.06 3.92 6.24
C GLY A 58 -4.63 4.29 7.63
N ARG A 59 -4.40 3.30 8.49
CA ARG A 59 -3.88 3.57 9.81
C ARG A 59 -2.39 3.89 9.72
N ASN A 60 -1.87 4.52 10.76
CA ASN A 60 -0.48 4.94 10.78
C ASN A 60 0.45 3.76 10.48
N ARG A 61 1.24 3.88 9.42
CA ARG A 61 2.24 2.90 9.00
C ARG A 61 1.66 1.48 8.88
N GLN A 62 0.41 1.39 8.46
CA GLN A 62 -0.30 0.10 8.50
C GLN A 62 0.35 -0.97 7.63
N VAL A 63 0.71 -0.65 6.39
CA VAL A 63 1.32 -1.65 5.50
C VAL A 63 2.63 -2.15 6.11
N ARG A 64 3.45 -1.24 6.62
CA ARG A 64 4.74 -1.64 7.20
C ARG A 64 4.56 -2.53 8.42
N ARG A 65 3.55 -2.24 9.23
CA ARG A 65 3.28 -3.07 10.41
C ARG A 65 2.72 -4.43 10.03
N MET A 66 1.87 -4.47 9.01
CA MET A 66 1.29 -5.73 8.56
C MET A 66 2.35 -6.66 8.00
N THR A 67 3.21 -6.14 7.13
CA THR A 67 4.25 -7.00 6.54
C THR A 67 5.26 -7.45 7.58
N ALA A 68 5.61 -6.58 8.51
CA ALA A 68 6.53 -6.97 9.58
C ALA A 68 5.92 -8.07 10.46
N ALA A 69 4.61 -7.98 10.71
CA ALA A 69 3.93 -8.96 11.56
C ALA A 69 3.95 -10.37 10.98
N VAL A 70 4.03 -10.49 9.66
CA VAL A 70 4.13 -11.80 9.01
C VAL A 70 5.57 -12.18 8.65
N GLY A 71 6.54 -11.39 9.12
CA GLY A 71 7.95 -11.74 8.98
C GLY A 71 8.64 -11.20 7.74
N PHE A 72 8.01 -10.28 7.01
CA PHE A 72 8.57 -9.75 5.77
C PHE A 72 8.53 -8.22 5.78
N PRO A 73 9.40 -7.56 6.56
CA PRO A 73 9.38 -6.10 6.67
C PRO A 73 9.53 -5.42 5.31
N THR A 74 8.81 -4.33 5.16
CA THR A 74 8.83 -3.56 3.93
C THR A 74 10.14 -2.81 3.77
N LEU A 75 10.77 -2.95 2.61
CA LEU A 75 11.99 -2.22 2.27
C LEU A 75 11.67 -0.97 1.46
N ARG A 76 10.66 -1.04 0.60
CA ARG A 76 10.25 0.10 -0.21
C ARG A 76 8.74 0.07 -0.35
N LEU A 77 8.10 1.21 -0.17
CA LEU A 77 6.65 1.33 -0.24
C LEU A 77 6.28 2.43 -1.21
N VAL A 78 5.43 2.11 -2.16
CA VAL A 78 4.96 3.07 -3.16
C VAL A 78 3.44 2.98 -3.24
N ARG A 79 2.77 4.12 -3.12
CA ARG A 79 1.32 4.16 -3.32
C ARG A 79 1.07 4.34 -4.81
N VAL A 80 0.34 3.42 -5.42
CA VAL A 80 0.09 3.46 -6.86
C VAL A 80 -1.33 3.87 -7.21
N ALA A 81 -2.23 3.86 -6.24
CA ALA A 81 -3.62 4.24 -6.50
C ALA A 81 -4.30 4.65 -5.21
N MET A 82 -5.29 5.52 -5.34
CA MET A 82 -6.15 5.91 -4.24
C MET A 82 -7.50 6.27 -4.84
N GLY A 83 -8.53 5.46 -4.49
CA GLY A 83 -9.83 5.65 -5.10
C GLY A 83 -9.76 5.40 -6.61
N ASP A 84 -10.30 6.33 -7.36
CA ASP A 84 -10.30 6.24 -8.81
C ASP A 84 -9.03 6.79 -9.45
N TYR A 85 -8.09 7.25 -8.65
CA TYR A 85 -6.89 7.92 -9.15
C TYR A 85 -5.69 7.00 -9.08
N ARG A 86 -4.91 7.00 -10.14
CA ARG A 86 -3.71 6.16 -10.21
C ARG A 86 -2.50 7.04 -10.42
N LEU A 87 -1.38 6.59 -9.86
CA LEU A 87 -0.10 7.28 -10.04
C LEU A 87 0.30 7.31 -11.51
N GLY A 88 0.09 6.20 -12.21
CA GLY A 88 0.43 6.12 -13.61
C GLY A 88 1.90 6.39 -13.86
N ASP A 89 2.17 7.28 -14.81
CA ASP A 89 3.54 7.60 -15.21
C ASP A 89 4.07 8.88 -14.58
N LEU A 90 3.45 9.37 -13.51
CA LEU A 90 3.97 10.53 -12.80
C LEU A 90 5.31 10.21 -12.16
N SER A 91 6.29 11.08 -12.40
CA SER A 91 7.61 10.96 -11.79
C SER A 91 7.63 11.67 -10.45
N PRO A 92 8.59 11.35 -9.57
CA PRO A 92 8.70 12.06 -8.31
C PRO A 92 8.77 13.57 -8.50
N GLY A 93 7.99 14.29 -7.73
CA GLY A 93 7.93 15.74 -7.80
C GLY A 93 6.94 16.29 -8.82
N GLU A 94 6.39 15.43 -9.66
CA GLU A 94 5.35 15.83 -10.61
C GLU A 94 3.97 15.72 -9.98
N TYR A 95 3.04 16.47 -10.52
CA TYR A 95 1.66 16.40 -10.06
C TYR A 95 0.71 16.64 -11.23
N ARG A 96 -0.55 16.27 -11.01
CA ARG A 96 -1.60 16.46 -11.99
C ARG A 96 -2.78 17.09 -11.29
N VAL A 97 -3.39 18.08 -11.95
CA VAL A 97 -4.57 18.76 -11.41
C VAL A 97 -5.80 17.97 -11.85
N ILE A 98 -6.70 17.72 -10.90
CA ILE A 98 -7.94 17.00 -11.17
C ILE A 98 -9.13 17.86 -10.75
N ASP A 99 -10.30 17.52 -11.29
CA ASP A 99 -11.54 18.22 -11.01
C ASP A 99 -12.03 17.89 -9.60
N ALA A 100 -12.29 18.92 -8.80
CA ALA A 100 -12.77 18.72 -7.42
C ALA A 100 -14.11 17.99 -7.38
N THR A 101 -14.96 18.23 -8.34
CA THR A 101 -16.25 17.53 -8.43
C THR A 101 -16.02 16.03 -8.55
N ARG A 102 -15.01 15.65 -9.34
CA ARG A 102 -14.67 14.25 -9.50
C ARG A 102 -14.12 13.65 -8.21
N VAL A 103 -13.35 14.43 -7.45
CA VAL A 103 -12.85 13.98 -6.16
C VAL A 103 -14.02 13.70 -5.22
N GLU A 104 -14.99 14.59 -5.17
CA GLU A 104 -16.17 14.39 -4.34
C GLU A 104 -16.94 13.15 -4.75
N SER A 105 -17.09 12.94 -6.05
CA SER A 105 -17.78 11.78 -6.57
C SER A 105 -17.09 10.49 -6.17
N ALA A 106 -15.78 10.44 -6.31
CA ALA A 106 -15.02 9.27 -5.90
C ALA A 106 -15.13 9.02 -4.41
N HIS A 107 -15.14 10.08 -3.62
CA HIS A 107 -15.29 9.96 -2.18
C HIS A 107 -16.65 9.37 -1.82
N ALA A 108 -17.69 9.82 -2.50
CA ALA A 108 -19.02 9.30 -2.24
C ALA A 108 -19.12 7.82 -2.56
N LYS A 109 -18.47 7.38 -3.63
CA LYS A 109 -18.47 5.96 -4.00
C LYS A 109 -17.77 5.09 -2.98
N GLN A 110 -16.81 5.66 -2.28
CA GLN A 110 -16.00 4.92 -1.32
C GLN A 110 -16.41 5.22 0.10
N ARG A 111 -17.61 5.62 0.30
CA ARG A 111 -18.05 6.00 1.61
C ARG A 111 -17.87 4.90 2.63
N TYR A 112 -17.29 5.27 3.76
CA TYR A 112 -17.08 4.34 4.87
C TYR A 112 -17.83 4.86 6.09
N PRO A 113 -18.35 4.00 6.88
CA PRO A 113 -19.08 4.44 8.08
C PRO A 113 -18.25 5.30 8.98
N SER A 114 -17.08 5.02 9.06
CA SER A 114 -16.23 5.80 9.90
C SER A 114 -15.55 6.86 9.13
N HIS A 115 -15.41 7.02 8.96
CA HIS A 115 -14.71 7.89 8.55
C HIS A 115 -13.74 8.15 8.56
N ARG A 116 -13.22 7.96 8.46
CA ARG A 116 -12.33 8.18 8.46
C ARG A 116 -11.62 8.48 7.99
N ARG A 117 -10.91 8.77 7.66
CA ARG A 117 -10.21 9.13 7.19
C ARG A 117 -9.46 9.11 6.76
N HIS A 118 -8.88 9.08 6.35
CA HIS A 118 -8.10 9.19 5.70
C HIS A 118 -7.10 8.70 5.62
N VAL A 119 -6.74 8.68 5.34
CA VAL A 119 -5.96 8.15 4.74
C VAL A 119 -4.77 8.64 4.57
N ARG A 120 -3.86 8.42 4.65
CA ARG A 120 -2.79 8.99 4.57
C ARG A 120 -1.89 8.40 3.96
N ARG A 121 -1.13 8.59 3.66
CA ARG A 121 -0.23 8.28 3.00
C ARG A 121 0.75 7.71 3.48
N ARG A 122 1.29 7.16 3.34
CA ARG A 122 2.24 6.71 3.81
C ARG A 122 3.10 6.27 3.18
#